data_68abe8cab996c4c9fc430ac208c2dfd9
#
_entry.id   68abe8cab996c4c9fc430ac208c2dfd9
#
_cell.length_a   1.000
_cell.length_b   1.000
_cell.length_c   1.000
_cell.angle_alpha   90.00
_cell.angle_beta   90.00
_cell.angle_gamma   90.00
#
_symmetry.space_group_name_H-M   'P 1'
#
loop_
_entity.id
_entity.type
_entity.pdbx_description
1 polymer ?
#
loop_
_entity_poly.entity_id
_entity_poly.type
_entity_poly.pdbx_seq_one_letter_code
_entity_poly.pdbx_strand_id
1 'polypeptide(L)'
;MNMNDTKSKPELPDRLSGNPRSPHHVEAIFEHNIGIRFNGKERTDVEEYCISEGWVKVAMHKALDRRGQPLLMTKKGTVEAFYL
;
A
#
# COMPACT_ATOMS: atom_id res chain seq x y z
N MET A 1 30.30 -6.83 -4.58
CA MET A 1 29.66 -6.75 -4.25
C MET A 1 28.96 -6.79 -3.97
N ASN A 2 28.98 -6.76 -3.82
CA ASN A 2 28.21 -6.66 -3.48
C ASN A 2 27.36 -6.63 -3.14
N MET A 3 27.48 -6.46 -3.26
CA MET A 3 26.69 -6.30 -2.87
C MET A 3 25.82 -6.13 -2.70
N ASN A 4 25.92 -5.98 -2.79
CA ASN A 4 25.01 -5.72 -2.62
C ASN A 4 24.11 -5.68 -2.69
N ASP A 5 24.28 -5.72 -3.20
CA ASP A 5 23.50 -5.60 -3.23
C ASP A 5 22.58 -5.63 -3.06
N THR A 6 22.58 -5.85 -3.78
CA THR A 6 21.78 -6.16 -3.20
C THR A 6 20.89 -5.83 -2.16
N LYS A 7 20.96 -5.69 -1.80
CA LYS A 7 20.26 -5.22 -0.67
C LYS A 7 19.46 -4.02 -0.94
N SER A 8 19.52 -3.54 -2.12
CA SER A 8 18.71 -2.40 -2.54
C SER A 8 17.28 -2.83 -2.67
N LYS A 9 16.42 -2.23 -1.85
CA LYS A 9 14.99 -2.42 -1.99
C LYS A 9 14.48 -1.50 -3.09
N PRO A 10 13.48 -1.92 -3.86
CA PRO A 10 12.89 -1.04 -4.88
C PRO A 10 12.39 0.24 -4.23
N GLU A 11 12.50 1.35 -4.95
CA GLU A 11 11.95 2.60 -4.47
C GLU A 11 10.43 2.49 -4.40
N LEU A 12 9.84 2.95 -3.31
CA LEU A 12 8.39 2.89 -3.16
C LEU A 12 7.74 3.90 -4.10
N PRO A 13 6.78 3.45 -4.93
CA PRO A 13 6.15 4.34 -5.91
C PRO A 13 5.18 5.29 -5.26
N ASP A 14 4.78 6.31 -6.02
CA ASP A 14 3.78 7.27 -5.59
C ASP A 14 2.43 6.59 -5.36
N ARG A 15 2.11 5.57 -6.16
CA ARG A 15 0.87 4.81 -6.04
C ARG A 15 1.18 3.32 -6.06
N LEU A 16 0.63 2.59 -5.10
CA LEU A 16 0.90 1.16 -4.96
C LEU A 16 -0.38 0.47 -4.50
N SER A 17 -0.66 -0.69 -5.08
CA SER A 17 -1.80 -1.50 -4.71
C SER A 17 -1.34 -2.88 -4.24
N GLY A 18 -1.96 -3.37 -3.17
CA GLY A 18 -1.73 -4.73 -2.72
C GLY A 18 -2.45 -5.77 -3.55
N ASN A 19 -3.34 -5.36 -4.45
CA ASN A 19 -4.09 -6.27 -5.29
C ASN A 19 -3.26 -6.66 -6.52
N PRO A 20 -2.88 -7.95 -6.67
CA PRO A 20 -2.05 -8.38 -7.80
C PRO A 20 -2.67 -8.11 -9.17
N ARG A 21 -3.97 -7.88 -9.24
CA ARG A 21 -4.65 -7.59 -10.51
C ARG A 21 -4.58 -6.12 -10.87
N SER A 22 -4.16 -5.28 -9.95
CA SER A 22 -4.08 -3.85 -10.21
C SER A 22 -2.83 -3.53 -11.02
N PRO A 23 -2.91 -2.57 -11.99
CA PRO A 23 -1.72 -2.11 -12.69
C PRO A 23 -0.75 -1.37 -11.78
N HIS A 24 -1.18 -1.03 -10.57
CA HIS A 24 -0.32 -0.36 -9.59
C HIS A 24 0.31 -1.34 -8.60
N HIS A 25 0.18 -2.64 -8.83
CA HIS A 25 0.82 -3.65 -8.01
C HIS A 25 2.25 -3.87 -8.49
N VAL A 26 3.21 -3.84 -7.56
CA VAL A 26 4.62 -4.11 -7.86
C VAL A 26 5.06 -5.26 -6.96
N GLU A 27 5.13 -6.45 -7.53
CA GLU A 27 5.37 -7.66 -6.75
C GLU A 27 6.70 -7.62 -6.01
N ALA A 28 7.74 -7.07 -6.63
CA ALA A 28 9.06 -7.02 -6.00
C ALA A 28 9.05 -6.23 -4.68
N ILE A 29 8.18 -5.23 -4.56
CA ILE A 29 8.06 -4.46 -3.33
C ILE A 29 7.49 -5.33 -2.21
N PHE A 30 6.53 -6.20 -2.56
CA PHE A 30 5.84 -7.03 -1.58
C PHE A 30 6.66 -8.23 -1.13
N GLU A 31 7.88 -8.38 -1.64
CA GLU A 31 8.85 -9.30 -1.07
C GLU A 31 9.42 -8.76 0.24
N HIS A 32 9.16 -7.51 0.54
CA HIS A 32 9.59 -6.84 1.76
C HIS A 32 8.38 -6.42 2.58
N ASN A 33 8.60 -6.10 3.84
CA ASN A 33 7.53 -5.58 4.69
C ASN A 33 7.42 -4.07 4.51
N ILE A 34 6.21 -3.60 4.29
CA ILE A 34 5.94 -2.19 4.00
C ILE A 34 5.04 -1.64 5.09
N GLY A 35 5.36 -0.43 5.56
CA GLY A 35 4.51 0.31 6.47
C GLY A 35 3.89 1.50 5.78
N ILE A 36 2.66 1.82 6.14
CA ILE A 36 1.95 3.00 5.64
C ILE A 36 1.58 3.86 6.84
N ARG A 37 1.93 5.14 6.76
CA ARG A 37 1.54 6.11 7.78
C ARG A 37 0.55 7.07 7.15
N PHE A 38 -0.61 7.20 7.77
CA PHE A 38 -1.68 8.06 7.29
C PHE A 38 -1.98 9.10 8.36
N ASN A 39 -1.81 10.37 8.01
CA ASN A 39 -1.97 11.50 8.93
C ASN A 39 -1.11 11.31 10.19
N GLY A 40 0.10 10.80 10.02
CA GLY A 40 1.05 10.62 11.10
C GLY A 40 0.88 9.35 11.92
N LYS A 41 -0.07 8.49 11.56
CA LYS A 41 -0.30 7.25 12.28
C LYS A 41 -0.15 6.05 11.36
N GLU A 42 0.57 5.04 11.83
CA GLU A 42 0.74 3.81 11.05
C GLU A 42 -0.57 3.05 10.96
N ARG A 43 -0.89 2.57 9.75
CA ARG A 43 -2.10 1.77 9.52
C ARG A 43 -1.70 0.45 8.86
N THR A 44 -2.39 -0.61 9.24
CA THR A 44 -2.13 -1.94 8.68
C THR A 44 -3.27 -2.41 7.77
N ASP A 45 -4.30 -1.59 7.59
CA ASP A 45 -5.50 -1.95 6.84
C ASP A 45 -5.55 -1.32 5.44
N VAL A 46 -4.42 -0.77 4.97
CA VAL A 46 -4.37 -0.07 3.69
C VAL A 46 -4.17 -1.08 2.56
N GLU A 47 -5.08 -1.05 1.58
CA GLU A 47 -5.01 -1.91 0.41
C GLU A 47 -4.36 -1.20 -0.77
N GLU A 48 -4.44 0.11 -0.82
CA GLU A 48 -3.85 0.90 -1.90
C GLU A 48 -3.61 2.31 -1.39
N TYR A 49 -2.57 2.97 -1.91
CA TYR A 49 -2.32 4.36 -1.55
C TYR A 49 -1.91 5.16 -2.76
N CYS A 50 -2.03 6.48 -2.65
CA CYS A 50 -1.45 7.41 -3.60
C CYS A 50 -0.96 8.63 -2.82
N ILE A 51 0.36 8.85 -2.83
CA ILE A 51 0.97 9.90 -2.04
C ILE A 51 0.67 11.27 -2.62
N SER A 52 0.83 11.42 -3.94
CA SER A 52 0.67 12.73 -4.58
C SER A 52 -0.77 13.22 -4.52
N GLU A 53 -1.74 12.31 -4.62
CA GLU A 53 -3.15 12.68 -4.52
C GLU A 53 -3.65 12.68 -3.09
N GLY A 54 -2.87 12.10 -2.17
CA GLY A 54 -3.20 12.14 -0.74
C GLY A 54 -4.40 11.32 -0.37
N TRP A 55 -4.38 10.02 -0.69
CA TRP A 55 -5.46 9.14 -0.25
C TRP A 55 -4.94 7.72 -0.03
N VAL A 56 -5.71 6.97 0.76
CA VAL A 56 -5.53 5.54 0.95
C VAL A 56 -6.87 4.86 0.77
N LYS A 57 -6.84 3.60 0.34
CA LYS A 57 -8.03 2.75 0.33
C LYS A 57 -7.86 1.69 1.40
N VAL A 58 -8.86 1.58 2.26
CA VAL A 58 -8.84 0.64 3.37
C VAL A 58 -10.01 -0.31 3.27
N ALA A 59 -9.81 -1.56 3.71
CA ALA A 59 -10.85 -2.56 3.64
C ALA A 59 -11.87 -2.34 4.75
N MET A 60 -13.15 -2.38 4.38
CA MET A 60 -14.24 -2.29 5.33
C MET A 60 -14.76 -3.69 5.59
N HIS A 61 -14.25 -4.32 6.65
CA HIS A 61 -14.56 -5.73 6.89
C HIS A 61 -16.01 -5.99 7.25
N LYS A 62 -16.76 -4.95 7.63
CA LYS A 62 -18.17 -5.10 7.99
C LYS A 62 -19.11 -4.90 6.80
N ALA A 63 -18.58 -4.48 5.66
CA ALA A 63 -19.37 -4.22 4.47
C ALA A 63 -18.80 -5.04 3.32
N LEU A 64 -19.61 -5.98 2.81
CA LEU A 64 -19.17 -6.87 1.75
C LEU A 64 -19.93 -6.54 0.47
N ASP A 65 -19.26 -6.76 -0.67
CA ASP A 65 -19.92 -6.64 -1.96
C ASP A 65 -20.69 -7.93 -2.26
N ARG A 66 -21.28 -8.02 -3.47
CA ARG A 66 -22.08 -9.18 -3.86
C ARG A 66 -21.30 -10.48 -3.91
N ARG A 67 -19.97 -10.38 -4.01
CA ARG A 67 -19.08 -11.55 -4.09
C ARG A 67 -18.51 -11.93 -2.74
N GLY A 68 -18.90 -11.23 -1.67
CA GLY A 68 -18.38 -11.49 -0.34
C GLY A 68 -17.03 -10.87 -0.09
N GLN A 69 -16.57 -9.96 -0.95
CA GLN A 69 -15.32 -9.27 -0.77
C GLN A 69 -15.54 -8.00 0.04
N PRO A 70 -14.60 -7.63 0.93
CA PRO A 70 -14.74 -6.38 1.67
C PRO A 70 -14.78 -5.18 0.72
N LEU A 71 -15.66 -4.26 0.99
CA LEU A 71 -15.69 -3.00 0.26
C LEU A 71 -14.50 -2.15 0.68
N LEU A 72 -14.00 -1.35 -0.25
CA LEU A 72 -12.89 -0.44 0.04
C LEU A 72 -13.44 0.96 0.27
N MET A 73 -12.89 1.64 1.27
CA MET A 73 -13.21 3.02 1.55
C MET A 73 -11.99 3.87 1.26
N THR A 74 -12.19 4.97 0.53
CA THR A 74 -11.12 5.92 0.26
C THR A 74 -11.12 6.98 1.36
N LYS A 75 -9.95 7.20 1.95
CA LYS A 75 -9.75 8.25 2.96
C LYS A 75 -8.68 9.20 2.45
N LYS A 76 -8.94 10.49 2.57
CA LYS A 76 -7.99 11.51 2.11
C LYS A 76 -7.19 12.06 3.26
N GLY A 77 -5.89 12.29 3.01
CA GLY A 77 -4.99 12.81 4.01
C GLY A 77 -3.54 12.68 3.56
N THR A 78 -2.63 12.90 4.50
CA THR A 78 -1.19 12.79 4.23
C THR A 78 -0.77 11.33 4.31
N VAL A 79 -0.12 10.86 3.25
CA VAL A 79 0.29 9.46 3.12
C VAL A 79 1.80 9.37 3.07
N GLU A 80 2.36 8.46 3.86
CA GLU A 80 3.78 8.13 3.82
C GLU A 80 3.91 6.62 3.70
N ALA A 81 4.84 6.18 2.85
CA ALA A 81 5.14 4.75 2.70
C ALA A 81 6.61 4.54 3.02
N PHE A 82 6.90 3.45 3.69
CA PHE A 82 8.27 3.15 4.10
C PHE A 82 8.43 1.63 4.25
N TYR A 83 9.69 1.19 4.24
CA TYR A 83 9.98 -0.21 4.53
C TYR A 83 10.15 -0.37 6.04
N LEU A 84 9.60 -1.47 6.55
CA LEU A 84 9.74 -1.80 7.96
C LEU A 84 11.09 -2.43 8.29
#